data_44593a34dab15cad1bab5cff9a8cc556
#
_entry.id   44593a34dab15cad1bab5cff9a8cc556
#
_cell.length_a   1.000
_cell.length_b   1.000
_cell.length_c   1.000
_cell.angle_alpha   90.00
_cell.angle_beta   90.00
_cell.angle_gamma   90.00
#
_symmetry.space_group_name_H-M   'P 1'
#
loop_
_entity.id
_entity.type
_entity.pdbx_description
1 polymer ?
#
loop_
_entity_poly.entity_id
_entity_poly.type
_entity_poly.pdbx_seq_one_letter_code
_entity_poly.pdbx_strand_id
1 'polypeptide(L)'
;MIIITTRSYPPELGGMQSLMGGLAIHLNQLHPIKVLANSYEGDESYDKKNSFETHRMGGFKILKKYRKFNLLKEVIKNNSVKAIIADHWKSIELITDNISNQIPISCLIHGKEINHPIGSFINKRSINSLTKTKYIIANSEFTKNLATEKGCDPKKIYVINPGISEPQSVSLEADHQAKQIYENSDIKIITVSRFDKRKGIDFSLLALKNIQAIYPNFKYVIVGDGDEEENLKKTTKNLNLENNVIFLKNISFDLKNALLKNSNIFLMPARIEGTSVEGFGISYIEAASYGIPSIAGKDGGAADAVQHNKTGLLCNGYDHSEIYDSLKNIIQNKKYLELGKNAKEFAKKFYWKEIIKKYSNLLSL
;
A
#
# COMPACT_ATOMS: atom_id res chain seq x y z
N MET A 1 -18.52 11.09 17.54
CA MET A 1 -18.15 10.06 16.56
C MET A 1 -17.15 10.58 15.55
N ILE A 2 -16.45 9.71 14.81
CA ILE A 2 -15.54 10.08 13.72
C ILE A 2 -16.18 9.68 12.38
N ILE A 3 -16.09 10.54 11.38
CA ILE A 3 -16.53 10.21 10.02
C ILE A 3 -15.31 9.87 9.16
N ILE A 4 -15.32 8.72 8.49
CA ILE A 4 -14.35 8.35 7.48
C ILE A 4 -15.02 8.54 6.11
N THR A 5 -14.50 9.43 5.27
CA THR A 5 -14.97 9.61 3.89
C THR A 5 -13.94 9.11 2.91
N THR A 6 -14.28 8.08 2.14
CA THR A 6 -13.33 7.39 1.27
C THR A 6 -13.89 7.11 -0.12
N ARG A 7 -13.00 7.06 -1.10
CA ARG A 7 -13.29 6.65 -2.49
C ARG A 7 -12.94 5.20 -2.74
N SER A 8 -12.00 4.70 -1.96
CA SER A 8 -11.41 3.36 -2.06
C SER A 8 -11.62 2.61 -0.76
N TYR A 9 -12.46 1.58 -0.76
CA TYR A 9 -12.83 0.85 0.46
C TYR A 9 -13.08 -0.64 0.15
N PRO A 10 -12.78 -1.55 1.08
CA PRO A 10 -13.09 -2.96 0.88
C PRO A 10 -14.60 -3.18 0.57
N PRO A 11 -14.97 -4.26 -0.16
CA PRO A 11 -14.13 -5.40 -0.54
C PRO A 11 -13.29 -5.22 -1.80
N GLU A 12 -13.31 -4.03 -2.43
CA GLU A 12 -12.39 -3.73 -3.52
C GLU A 12 -10.94 -3.99 -3.07
N LEU A 13 -10.14 -4.67 -3.91
CA LEU A 13 -8.77 -5.03 -3.56
C LEU A 13 -7.78 -3.90 -3.89
N GLY A 14 -6.82 -3.67 -3.01
CA GLY A 14 -5.76 -2.69 -3.19
C GLY A 14 -5.21 -2.12 -1.89
N GLY A 15 -4.05 -1.49 -1.95
CA GLY A 15 -3.38 -0.94 -0.77
C GLY A 15 -4.18 0.18 -0.07
N MET A 16 -4.83 1.06 -0.85
CA MET A 16 -5.70 2.12 -0.30
C MET A 16 -6.93 1.54 0.39
N GLN A 17 -7.55 0.55 -0.22
CA GLN A 17 -8.71 -0.14 0.30
C GLN A 17 -8.37 -0.83 1.64
N SER A 18 -7.28 -1.58 1.65
CA SER A 18 -6.79 -2.24 2.87
C SER A 18 -6.45 -1.23 3.97
N LEU A 19 -5.82 -0.11 3.62
CA LEU A 19 -5.51 0.97 4.58
C LEU A 19 -6.79 1.56 5.18
N MET A 20 -7.78 1.93 4.35
CA MET A 20 -9.01 2.57 4.85
C MET A 20 -9.90 1.59 5.62
N GLY A 21 -9.95 0.32 5.21
CA GLY A 21 -10.64 -0.74 5.95
C GLY A 21 -10.01 -1.01 7.30
N GLY A 22 -8.69 -1.17 7.34
CA GLY A 22 -7.95 -1.37 8.58
C GLY A 22 -8.08 -0.18 9.53
N LEU A 23 -7.97 1.05 9.01
CA LEU A 23 -8.16 2.26 9.80
C LEU A 23 -9.56 2.32 10.42
N ALA A 24 -10.61 2.00 9.64
CA ALA A 24 -11.99 1.98 10.14
C ALA A 24 -12.18 0.95 11.26
N ILE A 25 -11.73 -0.29 11.04
CA ILE A 25 -11.85 -1.38 12.01
C ILE A 25 -11.17 -1.00 13.34
N HIS A 26 -9.94 -0.48 13.30
CA HIS A 26 -9.17 -0.22 14.51
C HIS A 26 -9.57 1.09 15.20
N LEU A 27 -10.01 2.12 14.46
CA LEU A 27 -10.60 3.32 15.07
C LEU A 27 -11.92 3.00 15.78
N ASN A 28 -12.73 2.11 15.21
CA ASN A 28 -14.01 1.73 15.83
C ASN A 28 -13.84 0.99 17.17
N GLN A 29 -12.69 0.39 17.43
CA GLN A 29 -12.37 -0.19 18.74
C GLN A 29 -12.21 0.87 19.85
N LEU A 30 -11.90 2.12 19.47
CA LEU A 30 -11.63 3.20 20.40
C LEU A 30 -12.75 4.25 20.41
N HIS A 31 -13.38 4.49 19.28
CA HIS A 31 -14.36 5.57 19.09
C HIS A 31 -15.45 5.14 18.12
N PRO A 32 -16.73 5.50 18.36
CA PRO A 32 -17.78 5.28 17.36
C PRO A 32 -17.42 5.97 16.04
N ILE A 33 -17.52 5.23 14.95
CA ILE A 33 -17.25 5.73 13.60
C ILE A 33 -18.46 5.54 12.67
N LYS A 34 -18.45 6.30 11.58
CA LYS A 34 -19.32 6.09 10.42
C LYS A 34 -18.49 6.22 9.15
N VAL A 35 -18.67 5.30 8.20
CA VAL A 35 -17.93 5.27 6.94
C VAL A 35 -18.82 5.70 5.79
N LEU A 36 -18.36 6.65 4.98
CA LEU A 36 -18.99 7.09 3.74
C LEU A 36 -18.10 6.65 2.57
N ALA A 37 -18.45 5.55 1.90
CA ALA A 37 -17.64 4.91 0.87
C ALA A 37 -18.34 4.88 -0.51
N ASN A 38 -17.60 4.61 -1.57
CA ASN A 38 -18.20 4.26 -2.86
C ASN A 38 -18.68 2.79 -2.83
N SER A 39 -19.77 2.50 -3.56
CA SER A 39 -20.23 1.12 -3.75
C SER A 39 -19.25 0.33 -4.62
N TYR A 40 -19.15 -0.95 -4.30
CA TYR A 40 -18.39 -1.96 -5.02
C TYR A 40 -19.14 -3.29 -4.95
N GLU A 41 -18.88 -4.20 -5.85
CA GLU A 41 -19.46 -5.55 -5.84
C GLU A 41 -19.09 -6.28 -4.54
N GLY A 42 -20.09 -6.89 -3.88
CA GLY A 42 -19.92 -7.59 -2.61
C GLY A 42 -19.86 -6.68 -1.37
N ASP A 43 -20.10 -5.36 -1.50
CA ASP A 43 -20.02 -4.40 -0.40
C ASP A 43 -21.00 -4.71 0.75
N GLU A 44 -22.22 -5.14 0.46
CA GLU A 44 -23.21 -5.50 1.50
C GLU A 44 -22.73 -6.64 2.39
N SER A 45 -22.14 -7.68 1.79
CA SER A 45 -21.64 -8.83 2.55
C SER A 45 -20.41 -8.49 3.38
N TYR A 46 -19.59 -7.56 2.91
CA TYR A 46 -18.46 -7.03 3.67
C TYR A 46 -18.94 -6.17 4.84
N ASP A 47 -19.88 -5.26 4.60
CA ASP A 47 -20.34 -4.30 5.60
C ASP A 47 -21.09 -4.98 6.76
N LYS A 48 -21.83 -6.06 6.49
CA LYS A 48 -22.51 -6.90 7.51
C LYS A 48 -21.55 -7.53 8.53
N LYS A 49 -20.25 -7.65 8.21
CA LYS A 49 -19.23 -8.19 9.13
C LYS A 49 -18.66 -7.15 10.09
N ASN A 50 -18.94 -5.88 9.85
CA ASN A 50 -18.42 -4.77 10.63
C ASN A 50 -19.43 -4.33 11.70
N SER A 51 -18.95 -3.88 12.85
CA SER A 51 -19.76 -3.37 13.96
C SER A 51 -20.07 -1.88 13.87
N PHE A 52 -19.81 -1.25 12.74
CA PHE A 52 -20.06 0.17 12.46
C PHE A 52 -20.82 0.36 11.16
N GLU A 53 -21.49 1.48 11.06
CA GLU A 53 -22.32 1.81 9.91
C GLU A 53 -21.49 2.28 8.71
N THR A 54 -21.75 1.70 7.54
CA THR A 54 -21.14 2.07 6.27
C THR A 54 -22.22 2.48 5.27
N HIS A 55 -22.14 3.71 4.76
CA HIS A 55 -23.01 4.18 3.69
C HIS A 55 -22.28 4.11 2.35
N ARG A 56 -22.86 3.38 1.41
CA ARG A 56 -22.30 3.15 0.08
C ARG A 56 -22.95 4.04 -0.99
N MET A 57 -22.12 4.74 -1.76
CA MET A 57 -22.56 5.63 -2.84
C MET A 57 -22.38 4.97 -4.19
N GLY A 58 -23.49 4.59 -4.82
CA GLY A 58 -23.55 4.08 -6.20
C GLY A 58 -23.78 5.16 -7.25
N GLY A 59 -23.76 4.76 -8.56
CA GLY A 59 -24.09 5.62 -9.71
C GLY A 59 -22.92 6.37 -10.32
N PHE A 60 -23.19 7.38 -11.15
CA PHE A 60 -22.18 8.14 -11.90
C PHE A 60 -21.20 8.89 -11.01
N LYS A 61 -19.94 8.95 -11.42
CA LYS A 61 -18.79 9.45 -10.65
C LYS A 61 -18.98 10.87 -10.08
N ILE A 62 -19.54 11.78 -10.86
CA ILE A 62 -19.83 13.16 -10.43
C ILE A 62 -20.92 13.17 -9.37
N LEU A 63 -22.04 12.47 -9.62
CA LEU A 63 -23.17 12.39 -8.70
C LEU A 63 -22.81 11.74 -7.38
N LYS A 64 -21.95 10.70 -7.39
CA LYS A 64 -21.43 10.07 -6.15
C LYS A 64 -20.79 11.09 -5.22
N LYS A 65 -20.00 12.02 -5.76
CA LYS A 65 -19.30 13.04 -4.98
C LYS A 65 -20.29 13.98 -4.26
N TYR A 66 -21.30 14.48 -4.99
CA TYR A 66 -22.33 15.37 -4.42
C TYR A 66 -23.23 14.65 -3.42
N ARG A 67 -23.66 13.42 -3.71
CA ARG A 67 -24.46 12.60 -2.79
C ARG A 67 -23.69 12.33 -1.49
N LYS A 68 -22.40 11.96 -1.57
CA LYS A 68 -21.55 11.75 -0.39
C LYS A 68 -21.41 13.02 0.44
N PHE A 69 -21.23 14.17 -0.20
CA PHE A 69 -21.16 15.45 0.50
C PHE A 69 -22.49 15.84 1.16
N ASN A 70 -23.62 15.61 0.50
CA ASN A 70 -24.94 15.87 1.09
C ASN A 70 -25.21 14.98 2.30
N LEU A 71 -24.88 13.68 2.20
CA LEU A 71 -24.97 12.76 3.32
C LEU A 71 -24.01 13.17 4.46
N LEU A 72 -22.81 13.61 4.15
CA LEU A 72 -21.88 14.14 5.15
C LEU A 72 -22.51 15.31 5.93
N LYS A 73 -23.15 16.25 5.26
CA LYS A 73 -23.86 17.39 5.92
C LYS A 73 -25.00 16.90 6.81
N GLU A 74 -25.77 15.93 6.36
CA GLU A 74 -26.85 15.33 7.13
C GLU A 74 -26.33 14.64 8.40
N VAL A 75 -25.26 13.83 8.26
CA VAL A 75 -24.62 13.16 9.39
C VAL A 75 -24.08 14.17 10.41
N ILE A 76 -23.44 15.25 9.93
CA ILE A 76 -22.94 16.33 10.81
C ILE A 76 -24.09 17.00 11.55
N LYS A 77 -25.21 17.28 10.88
CA LYS A 77 -26.38 17.93 11.49
C LYS A 77 -27.01 17.09 12.61
N ASN A 78 -27.03 15.77 12.43
CA ASN A 78 -27.76 14.84 13.30
C ASN A 78 -26.86 14.20 14.38
N ASN A 79 -25.56 14.47 14.40
CA ASN A 79 -24.63 13.80 15.31
C ASN A 79 -23.53 14.77 15.81
N SER A 80 -23.01 14.49 17.01
CA SER A 80 -21.80 15.14 17.49
C SER A 80 -20.56 14.54 16.82
N VAL A 81 -20.02 15.23 15.80
CA VAL A 81 -18.86 14.78 15.02
C VAL A 81 -17.60 15.42 15.59
N LYS A 82 -16.65 14.58 16.02
CA LYS A 82 -15.37 15.01 16.60
C LYS A 82 -14.28 15.25 15.55
N ALA A 83 -14.29 14.46 14.47
CA ALA A 83 -13.30 14.56 13.39
C ALA A 83 -13.82 13.95 12.08
N ILE A 84 -13.26 14.41 10.96
CA ILE A 84 -13.44 13.83 9.63
C ILE A 84 -12.08 13.36 9.14
N ILE A 85 -11.99 12.09 8.67
CA ILE A 85 -10.79 11.53 8.04
C ILE A 85 -11.12 11.19 6.60
N ALA A 86 -10.29 11.66 5.67
CA ALA A 86 -10.46 11.44 4.24
C ALA A 86 -9.26 10.69 3.65
N ASP A 87 -9.54 9.78 2.72
CA ASP A 87 -8.53 9.01 1.99
C ASP A 87 -7.77 9.81 0.92
N HIS A 88 -8.34 10.95 0.50
CA HIS A 88 -7.86 11.67 -0.68
C HIS A 88 -8.42 13.10 -0.71
N TRP A 89 -7.68 14.07 -1.24
CA TRP A 89 -8.13 15.46 -1.35
C TRP A 89 -9.48 15.64 -2.08
N LYS A 90 -9.80 14.76 -3.07
CA LYS A 90 -11.12 14.78 -3.76
C LYS A 90 -12.28 14.40 -2.86
N SER A 91 -12.05 13.70 -1.76
CA SER A 91 -13.10 13.32 -0.80
C SER A 91 -13.54 14.50 0.07
N ILE A 92 -12.70 15.53 0.17
CA ILE A 92 -12.95 16.76 0.94
C ILE A 92 -13.15 18.00 0.07
N GLU A 93 -13.03 17.91 -1.24
CA GLU A 93 -13.04 19.06 -2.15
C GLU A 93 -14.31 19.93 -2.04
N LEU A 94 -15.47 19.32 -1.77
CA LEU A 94 -16.74 20.04 -1.60
C LEU A 94 -16.98 20.54 -0.18
N ILE A 95 -16.15 20.19 0.79
CA ILE A 95 -16.30 20.68 2.17
C ILE A 95 -16.12 22.19 2.18
N THR A 96 -17.04 22.87 2.88
CA THR A 96 -17.07 24.34 3.03
C THR A 96 -16.23 24.77 4.22
N ASP A 97 -15.80 26.03 4.23
CA ASP A 97 -15.04 26.59 5.34
C ASP A 97 -15.84 26.58 6.66
N ASN A 98 -17.16 26.71 6.57
CA ASN A 98 -18.03 26.60 7.76
C ASN A 98 -17.89 25.22 8.44
N ILE A 99 -17.78 24.11 7.69
CA ILE A 99 -17.57 22.78 8.25
C ILE A 99 -16.15 22.64 8.79
N SER A 100 -15.13 23.07 8.00
CA SER A 100 -13.73 22.91 8.40
C SER A 100 -13.31 23.77 9.60
N ASN A 101 -14.01 24.88 9.84
CA ASN A 101 -13.79 25.72 11.02
C ASN A 101 -14.40 25.12 12.30
N GLN A 102 -15.39 24.25 12.17
CA GLN A 102 -16.09 23.63 13.31
C GLN A 102 -15.58 22.23 13.63
N ILE A 103 -15.20 21.46 12.60
CA ILE A 103 -14.81 20.05 12.73
C ILE A 103 -13.40 19.87 12.16
N PRO A 104 -12.43 19.34 12.94
CA PRO A 104 -11.09 19.06 12.44
C PRO A 104 -11.12 18.00 11.34
N ILE A 105 -10.52 18.34 10.20
CA ILE A 105 -10.44 17.47 9.02
C ILE A 105 -9.01 16.99 8.88
N SER A 106 -8.84 15.67 8.70
CA SER A 106 -7.58 15.04 8.32
C SER A 106 -7.70 14.45 6.92
N CYS A 107 -6.70 14.68 6.09
CA CYS A 107 -6.64 14.10 4.75
C CYS A 107 -5.36 13.29 4.58
N LEU A 108 -5.51 12.01 4.22
CA LEU A 108 -4.40 11.15 3.87
C LEU A 108 -3.90 11.50 2.47
N ILE A 109 -2.57 11.47 2.30
CA ILE A 109 -1.90 11.64 1.02
C ILE A 109 -0.91 10.50 0.79
N HIS A 110 -0.81 10.04 -0.49
CA HIS A 110 -0.12 8.79 -0.83
C HIS A 110 0.95 8.95 -1.92
N GLY A 111 1.13 10.17 -2.46
CA GLY A 111 2.17 10.52 -3.44
C GLY A 111 1.59 10.83 -4.83
N LYS A 112 1.10 9.83 -5.57
CA LYS A 112 0.64 9.99 -6.96
C LYS A 112 -0.39 11.12 -7.14
N GLU A 113 -1.36 11.23 -6.25
CA GLU A 113 -2.50 12.16 -6.37
C GLU A 113 -2.14 13.61 -6.08
N ILE A 114 -0.96 13.86 -5.52
CA ILE A 114 -0.40 15.21 -5.31
C ILE A 114 0.78 15.51 -6.23
N ASN A 115 1.34 14.50 -6.91
CA ASN A 115 2.50 14.65 -7.79
C ASN A 115 2.12 15.20 -9.16
N HIS A 116 1.60 16.41 -9.19
CA HIS A 116 1.27 17.14 -10.40
C HIS A 116 2.16 18.37 -10.55
N PRO A 117 2.41 18.86 -11.79
CA PRO A 117 3.17 20.08 -12.01
C PRO A 117 2.62 21.24 -11.20
N ILE A 118 3.49 22.00 -10.55
CA ILE A 118 3.12 23.16 -9.74
C ILE A 118 2.36 24.17 -10.63
N GLY A 119 1.27 24.72 -10.11
CA GLY A 119 0.41 25.66 -10.83
C GLY A 119 -0.55 25.02 -11.83
N SER A 120 -0.46 23.72 -12.12
CA SER A 120 -1.44 23.01 -12.94
C SER A 120 -2.84 23.04 -12.31
N PHE A 121 -3.87 22.86 -13.13
CA PHE A 121 -5.27 22.83 -12.66
C PHE A 121 -5.49 21.81 -11.52
N ILE A 122 -4.91 20.62 -11.64
CA ILE A 122 -5.05 19.55 -10.62
C ILE A 122 -4.27 19.93 -9.35
N ASN A 123 -3.04 20.46 -9.48
CA ASN A 123 -2.26 20.92 -8.33
C ASN A 123 -3.02 22.01 -7.57
N LYS A 124 -3.50 23.07 -8.23
CA LYS A 124 -4.28 24.13 -7.58
C LYS A 124 -5.50 23.58 -6.84
N ARG A 125 -6.24 22.63 -7.44
CA ARG A 125 -7.40 22.00 -6.79
C ARG A 125 -7.02 21.17 -5.57
N SER A 126 -5.93 20.42 -5.66
CA SER A 126 -5.46 19.58 -4.53
C SER A 126 -5.01 20.46 -3.37
N ILE A 127 -4.20 21.48 -3.63
CA ILE A 127 -3.76 22.42 -2.60
C ILE A 127 -4.96 23.14 -1.97
N ASN A 128 -5.87 23.69 -2.76
CA ASN A 128 -7.07 24.37 -2.25
C ASN A 128 -7.98 23.45 -1.42
N SER A 129 -8.00 22.15 -1.71
CA SER A 129 -8.73 21.19 -0.86
C SER A 129 -7.99 20.91 0.45
N LEU A 130 -6.65 20.82 0.40
CA LEU A 130 -5.80 20.52 1.54
C LEU A 130 -5.65 21.74 2.50
N THR A 131 -5.83 22.99 2.04
CA THR A 131 -5.83 24.16 2.95
C THR A 131 -6.95 24.09 3.99
N LYS A 132 -8.07 23.42 3.68
CA LYS A 132 -9.22 23.21 4.57
C LYS A 132 -8.96 22.18 5.68
N THR A 133 -7.85 21.44 5.61
CA THR A 133 -7.54 20.43 6.62
C THR A 133 -6.80 21.03 7.80
N LYS A 134 -7.07 20.48 8.99
CA LYS A 134 -6.24 20.69 10.16
C LYS A 134 -4.96 19.88 10.09
N TYR A 135 -5.05 18.64 9.56
CA TYR A 135 -3.93 17.73 9.44
C TYR A 135 -3.88 17.11 8.03
N ILE A 136 -2.69 17.12 7.43
CA ILE A 136 -2.37 16.36 6.21
C ILE A 136 -1.52 15.17 6.66
N ILE A 137 -2.02 13.95 6.42
CA ILE A 137 -1.35 12.74 6.87
C ILE A 137 -0.63 12.11 5.68
N ALA A 138 0.69 12.26 5.63
CA ALA A 138 1.55 11.64 4.63
C ALA A 138 1.89 10.20 5.05
N ASN A 139 1.86 9.28 4.08
CA ASN A 139 2.16 7.87 4.32
C ASN A 139 3.66 7.57 4.45
N SER A 140 4.55 8.54 4.15
CA SER A 140 6.01 8.42 4.24
C SER A 140 6.67 9.80 4.34
N GLU A 141 7.93 9.87 4.76
CA GLU A 141 8.72 11.11 4.70
C GLU A 141 8.89 11.59 3.25
N PHE A 142 9.04 10.66 2.29
CA PHE A 142 9.05 11.01 0.88
C PHE A 142 7.77 11.76 0.47
N THR A 143 6.59 11.24 0.82
CA THR A 143 5.31 11.86 0.47
C THR A 143 5.12 13.21 1.17
N LYS A 144 5.61 13.37 2.41
CA LYS A 144 5.64 14.66 3.12
C LYS A 144 6.49 15.68 2.38
N ASN A 145 7.71 15.31 1.98
CA ASN A 145 8.62 16.19 1.24
C ASN A 145 8.01 16.58 -0.11
N LEU A 146 7.45 15.61 -0.84
CA LEU A 146 6.74 15.84 -2.09
C LEU A 146 5.57 16.81 -1.90
N ALA A 147 4.74 16.63 -0.87
CA ALA A 147 3.62 17.52 -0.59
C ALA A 147 4.08 18.96 -0.32
N THR A 148 5.16 19.11 0.45
CA THR A 148 5.77 20.42 0.72
C THR A 148 6.27 21.07 -0.57
N GLU A 149 6.98 20.33 -1.41
CA GLU A 149 7.43 20.78 -2.74
C GLU A 149 6.26 21.22 -3.62
N LYS A 150 5.13 20.49 -3.57
CA LYS A 150 3.93 20.81 -4.37
C LYS A 150 3.10 21.96 -3.80
N GLY A 151 3.50 22.56 -2.68
CA GLY A 151 2.88 23.77 -2.11
C GLY A 151 1.93 23.53 -0.94
N CYS A 152 1.94 22.35 -0.32
CA CYS A 152 1.24 22.13 0.96
C CYS A 152 2.00 22.82 2.11
N ASP A 153 1.25 23.32 3.10
CA ASP A 153 1.83 23.91 4.32
C ASP A 153 2.53 22.82 5.15
N PRO A 154 3.88 22.87 5.31
CA PRO A 154 4.62 21.84 6.03
C PRO A 154 4.23 21.73 7.51
N LYS A 155 3.69 22.78 8.12
CA LYS A 155 3.22 22.78 9.52
C LYS A 155 1.99 21.90 9.72
N LYS A 156 1.24 21.62 8.65
CA LYS A 156 0.06 20.76 8.68
C LYS A 156 0.37 19.30 8.32
N ILE A 157 1.60 18.98 7.87
CA ILE A 157 1.93 17.64 7.36
C ILE A 157 2.55 16.79 8.46
N TYR A 158 1.90 15.68 8.76
CA TYR A 158 2.33 14.66 9.71
C TYR A 158 2.55 13.34 9.00
N VAL A 159 3.60 12.59 9.39
CA VAL A 159 3.86 11.28 8.83
C VAL A 159 3.25 10.21 9.72
N ILE A 160 2.27 9.49 9.18
CA ILE A 160 1.75 8.26 9.75
C ILE A 160 1.75 7.19 8.67
N ASN A 161 2.69 6.26 8.79
CA ASN A 161 2.81 5.17 7.84
C ASN A 161 1.56 4.26 7.87
N PRO A 162 1.24 3.58 6.76
CA PRO A 162 0.15 2.62 6.71
C PRO A 162 0.29 1.49 7.73
N GLY A 163 -0.84 1.15 8.36
CA GLY A 163 -0.92 0.00 9.25
C GLY A 163 -1.07 -1.32 8.48
N ILE A 164 -0.52 -2.39 9.06
CA ILE A 164 -0.74 -3.76 8.61
C ILE A 164 -1.28 -4.62 9.76
N SER A 165 -1.97 -5.71 9.42
CA SER A 165 -2.33 -6.73 10.40
C SER A 165 -1.11 -7.55 10.81
N GLU A 166 -1.10 -8.05 12.04
CA GLU A 166 -0.11 -9.05 12.44
C GLU A 166 -0.25 -10.31 11.57
N PRO A 167 0.84 -11.04 11.30
CA PRO A 167 0.78 -12.29 10.56
C PRO A 167 -0.23 -13.25 11.20
N GLN A 168 -1.16 -13.73 10.40
CA GLN A 168 -2.13 -14.72 10.84
C GLN A 168 -1.62 -16.14 10.57
N SER A 169 -2.14 -17.11 11.31
CA SER A 169 -1.96 -18.51 10.97
C SER A 169 -2.53 -18.79 9.60
N VAL A 170 -1.82 -19.54 8.79
CA VAL A 170 -2.29 -20.01 7.49
C VAL A 170 -2.84 -21.43 7.63
N SER A 171 -3.85 -21.79 6.84
CA SER A 171 -4.39 -23.15 6.82
C SER A 171 -3.35 -24.16 6.34
N LEU A 172 -3.51 -25.42 6.72
CA LEU A 172 -2.64 -26.49 6.24
C LEU A 172 -2.72 -26.65 4.71
N GLU A 173 -3.92 -26.47 4.14
CA GLU A 173 -4.14 -26.53 2.71
C GLU A 173 -3.36 -25.44 1.96
N ALA A 174 -3.47 -24.19 2.39
CA ALA A 174 -2.74 -23.07 1.77
C ALA A 174 -1.21 -23.22 1.95
N ASP A 175 -0.74 -23.68 3.12
CA ASP A 175 0.69 -23.93 3.35
C ASP A 175 1.21 -25.06 2.44
N HIS A 176 0.44 -26.14 2.28
CA HIS A 176 0.77 -27.23 1.37
C HIS A 176 0.81 -26.76 -0.10
N GLN A 177 -0.20 -26.01 -0.54
CA GLN A 177 -0.24 -25.43 -1.88
C GLN A 177 0.95 -24.48 -2.15
N ALA A 178 1.29 -23.63 -1.19
CA ALA A 178 2.46 -22.76 -1.31
C ALA A 178 3.77 -23.53 -1.41
N LYS A 179 3.91 -24.62 -0.64
CA LYS A 179 5.08 -25.50 -0.72
C LYS A 179 5.18 -26.22 -2.06
N GLN A 180 4.06 -26.67 -2.64
CA GLN A 180 4.03 -27.26 -4.00
C GLN A 180 4.46 -26.24 -5.06
N ILE A 181 3.98 -24.99 -4.97
CA ILE A 181 4.36 -23.90 -5.89
C ILE A 181 5.88 -23.66 -5.86
N TYR A 182 6.48 -23.76 -4.68
CA TYR A 182 7.93 -23.59 -4.48
C TYR A 182 8.73 -24.90 -4.52
N GLU A 183 8.12 -26.00 -4.95
CA GLU A 183 8.79 -27.29 -5.01
C GLU A 183 10.06 -27.26 -5.86
N ASN A 184 11.07 -28.00 -5.45
CA ASN A 184 12.37 -28.11 -6.12
C ASN A 184 13.10 -26.77 -6.32
N SER A 185 12.87 -25.78 -5.42
CA SER A 185 13.57 -24.50 -5.49
C SER A 185 14.45 -24.27 -4.25
N ASP A 186 15.70 -23.88 -4.52
CA ASP A 186 16.66 -23.50 -3.49
C ASP A 186 16.40 -22.08 -2.97
N ILE A 187 15.93 -21.20 -3.87
CA ILE A 187 15.63 -19.78 -3.59
C ILE A 187 14.21 -19.45 -4.03
N LYS A 188 13.45 -18.92 -3.09
CA LYS A 188 12.02 -18.60 -3.25
C LYS A 188 11.84 -17.08 -3.20
N ILE A 189 11.46 -16.50 -4.34
CA ILE A 189 11.31 -15.06 -4.52
C ILE A 189 9.84 -14.75 -4.75
N ILE A 190 9.35 -13.67 -4.18
CA ILE A 190 7.96 -13.25 -4.35
C ILE A 190 7.85 -11.75 -4.61
N THR A 191 6.88 -11.38 -5.46
CA THR A 191 6.32 -10.03 -5.58
C THR A 191 4.81 -10.10 -5.37
N VAL A 192 4.28 -9.20 -4.57
CA VAL A 192 2.82 -9.00 -4.41
C VAL A 192 2.52 -7.56 -4.77
N SER A 193 1.97 -7.32 -5.96
CA SER A 193 1.70 -5.95 -6.43
C SER A 193 0.74 -5.93 -7.62
N ARG A 194 0.24 -4.75 -7.97
CA ARG A 194 -0.33 -4.53 -9.29
C ARG A 194 0.77 -4.59 -10.34
N PHE A 195 0.45 -5.08 -11.54
CA PHE A 195 1.40 -5.15 -12.65
C PHE A 195 1.44 -3.80 -13.38
N ASP A 196 2.09 -2.84 -12.74
CA ASP A 196 2.39 -1.51 -13.26
C ASP A 196 3.90 -1.41 -13.55
N LYS A 197 4.33 -0.69 -14.60
CA LYS A 197 5.76 -0.46 -14.93
C LYS A 197 6.58 0.02 -13.73
N ARG A 198 6.00 0.93 -12.94
CA ARG A 198 6.69 1.48 -11.75
C ARG A 198 7.08 0.45 -10.70
N LYS A 199 6.54 -0.78 -10.75
CA LYS A 199 6.87 -1.86 -9.80
C LYS A 199 8.18 -2.58 -10.11
N GLY A 200 8.76 -2.35 -11.30
CA GLY A 200 10.08 -2.84 -11.69
C GLY A 200 10.14 -4.35 -11.93
N ILE A 201 9.00 -5.02 -12.16
CA ILE A 201 8.95 -6.47 -12.41
C ILE A 201 9.71 -6.83 -13.70
N ASP A 202 9.63 -5.98 -14.72
CA ASP A 202 10.35 -6.10 -15.98
C ASP A 202 11.87 -6.14 -15.78
N PHE A 203 12.42 -5.21 -14.99
CA PHE A 203 13.84 -5.20 -14.67
C PHE A 203 14.23 -6.32 -13.68
N SER A 204 13.31 -6.75 -12.83
CA SER A 204 13.49 -7.94 -11.99
C SER A 204 13.69 -9.20 -12.85
N LEU A 205 12.90 -9.39 -13.91
CA LEU A 205 13.04 -10.51 -14.83
C LEU A 205 14.41 -10.51 -15.55
N LEU A 206 14.89 -9.32 -15.99
CA LEU A 206 16.21 -9.19 -16.60
C LEU A 206 17.33 -9.56 -15.61
N ALA A 207 17.24 -9.10 -14.37
CA ALA A 207 18.20 -9.44 -13.30
C ALA A 207 18.17 -10.95 -12.98
N LEU A 208 16.98 -11.55 -12.93
CA LEU A 208 16.79 -12.98 -12.65
C LEU A 208 17.32 -13.87 -13.77
N LYS A 209 17.37 -13.40 -15.02
CA LYS A 209 18.04 -14.11 -16.09
C LYS A 209 19.53 -14.31 -15.80
N ASN A 210 20.18 -13.31 -15.24
CA ASN A 210 21.59 -13.42 -14.84
C ASN A 210 21.76 -14.30 -13.58
N ILE A 211 20.79 -14.26 -12.66
CA ILE A 211 20.77 -15.15 -11.48
C ILE A 211 20.62 -16.61 -11.88
N GLN A 212 19.83 -16.92 -12.92
CA GLN A 212 19.63 -18.29 -13.41
C GLN A 212 20.95 -19.01 -13.76
N ALA A 213 21.96 -18.28 -14.21
CA ALA A 213 23.26 -18.85 -14.54
C ALA A 213 24.03 -19.37 -13.30
N ILE A 214 23.75 -18.81 -12.11
CA ILE A 214 24.45 -19.14 -10.86
C ILE A 214 23.56 -19.98 -9.93
N TYR A 215 22.27 -19.69 -9.90
CA TYR A 215 21.26 -20.33 -9.07
C TYR A 215 20.10 -20.81 -9.95
N PRO A 216 20.25 -21.93 -10.71
CA PRO A 216 19.23 -22.35 -11.67
C PRO A 216 17.89 -22.74 -11.03
N ASN A 217 17.92 -23.22 -9.78
CA ASN A 217 16.76 -23.73 -9.08
C ASN A 217 16.08 -22.63 -8.23
N PHE A 218 15.82 -21.45 -8.78
CA PHE A 218 14.97 -20.49 -8.10
C PHE A 218 13.53 -20.58 -8.61
N LYS A 219 12.57 -20.16 -7.78
CA LYS A 219 11.20 -19.86 -8.18
C LYS A 219 10.88 -18.40 -7.84
N TYR A 220 10.33 -17.69 -8.83
CA TYR A 220 9.83 -16.33 -8.67
C TYR A 220 8.31 -16.31 -8.85
N VAL A 221 7.58 -16.11 -7.76
CA VAL A 221 6.13 -16.04 -7.77
C VAL A 221 5.69 -14.57 -7.79
N ILE A 222 4.89 -14.22 -8.79
CA ILE A 222 4.38 -12.86 -8.98
C ILE A 222 2.87 -12.91 -8.78
N VAL A 223 2.41 -12.30 -7.68
CA VAL A 223 1.00 -12.28 -7.28
C VAL A 223 0.40 -10.92 -7.59
N GLY A 224 -0.67 -10.91 -8.37
CA GLY A 224 -1.41 -9.70 -8.72
C GLY A 224 -1.97 -9.70 -10.13
N ASP A 225 -2.34 -8.52 -10.60
CA ASP A 225 -2.79 -8.26 -11.96
C ASP A 225 -2.47 -6.81 -12.37
N GLY A 226 -2.70 -6.48 -13.63
CA GLY A 226 -2.54 -5.09 -14.15
C GLY A 226 -2.20 -5.05 -15.63
N ASP A 227 -2.06 -3.83 -16.13
CA ASP A 227 -1.93 -3.54 -17.55
C ASP A 227 -0.64 -4.14 -18.18
N GLU A 228 0.38 -4.42 -17.38
CA GLU A 228 1.64 -4.99 -17.87
C GLU A 228 1.65 -6.54 -17.91
N GLU A 229 0.56 -7.22 -17.56
CA GLU A 229 0.53 -8.69 -17.45
C GLU A 229 1.06 -9.40 -18.70
N GLU A 230 0.54 -9.04 -19.86
CA GLU A 230 0.92 -9.65 -21.14
C GLU A 230 2.39 -9.34 -21.51
N ASN A 231 2.84 -8.11 -21.25
CA ASN A 231 4.24 -7.72 -21.49
C ASN A 231 5.20 -8.51 -20.60
N LEU A 232 4.85 -8.70 -19.33
CA LEU A 232 5.66 -9.46 -18.37
C LEU A 232 5.74 -10.94 -18.75
N LYS A 233 4.63 -11.56 -19.14
CA LYS A 233 4.61 -12.94 -19.64
C LYS A 233 5.45 -13.11 -20.90
N LYS A 234 5.34 -12.19 -21.87
CA LYS A 234 6.15 -12.17 -23.08
C LYS A 234 7.64 -12.01 -22.74
N THR A 235 8.00 -11.13 -21.82
CA THR A 235 9.38 -10.95 -21.37
C THR A 235 9.91 -12.21 -20.71
N THR A 236 9.13 -12.87 -19.85
CA THR A 236 9.48 -14.15 -19.21
C THR A 236 9.83 -15.20 -20.25
N LYS A 237 9.01 -15.36 -21.31
CA LYS A 237 9.25 -16.29 -22.40
C LYS A 237 10.51 -15.93 -23.20
N ASN A 238 10.69 -14.68 -23.57
CA ASN A 238 11.86 -14.22 -24.31
C ASN A 238 13.18 -14.46 -23.56
N LEU A 239 13.13 -14.46 -22.23
CA LEU A 239 14.26 -14.73 -21.35
C LEU A 239 14.45 -16.22 -21.03
N ASN A 240 13.58 -17.12 -21.52
CA ASN A 240 13.55 -18.55 -21.19
C ASN A 240 13.49 -18.78 -19.66
N LEU A 241 12.55 -18.07 -18.97
CA LEU A 241 12.34 -18.14 -17.51
C LEU A 241 11.02 -18.83 -17.14
N GLU A 242 10.29 -19.45 -18.08
CA GLU A 242 8.96 -20.03 -17.85
C GLU A 242 8.98 -21.14 -16.77
N ASN A 243 10.10 -21.85 -16.66
CA ASN A 243 10.26 -22.87 -15.61
C ASN A 243 10.54 -22.28 -14.22
N ASN A 244 10.93 -21.02 -14.15
CA ASN A 244 11.30 -20.34 -12.90
C ASN A 244 10.24 -19.34 -12.41
N VAL A 245 9.43 -18.77 -13.31
CA VAL A 245 8.50 -17.66 -13.01
C VAL A 245 7.05 -18.12 -13.07
N ILE A 246 6.31 -17.83 -12.02
CA ILE A 246 4.89 -18.20 -11.88
C ILE A 246 4.07 -16.95 -11.63
N PHE A 247 3.07 -16.71 -12.50
CA PHE A 247 2.08 -15.63 -12.31
C PHE A 247 0.83 -16.18 -11.65
N LEU A 248 0.40 -15.55 -10.55
CA LEU A 248 -0.81 -15.91 -9.83
C LEU A 248 -1.75 -14.70 -9.73
N LYS A 249 -3.02 -14.93 -10.06
CA LYS A 249 -4.07 -13.93 -10.05
C LYS A 249 -5.27 -14.40 -9.23
N ASN A 250 -5.94 -13.47 -8.57
CA ASN A 250 -7.18 -13.75 -7.82
C ASN A 250 -7.04 -14.89 -6.79
N ILE A 251 -5.88 -15.02 -6.16
CA ILE A 251 -5.67 -16.02 -5.11
C ILE A 251 -6.32 -15.58 -3.79
N SER A 252 -6.62 -16.53 -2.93
CA SER A 252 -7.13 -16.26 -1.60
C SER A 252 -6.13 -15.49 -0.74
N PHE A 253 -6.62 -14.76 0.24
CA PHE A 253 -5.76 -14.08 1.22
C PHE A 253 -4.88 -15.07 1.99
N ASP A 254 -5.41 -16.24 2.28
CA ASP A 254 -4.71 -17.31 2.98
C ASP A 254 -3.55 -17.87 2.16
N LEU A 255 -3.76 -18.15 0.86
CA LEU A 255 -2.68 -18.57 -0.05
C LEU A 255 -1.63 -17.47 -0.22
N LYS A 256 -2.04 -16.19 -0.34
CA LYS A 256 -1.08 -15.07 -0.37
C LYS A 256 -0.17 -15.08 0.87
N ASN A 257 -0.75 -15.26 2.04
CA ASN A 257 -0.01 -15.31 3.30
C ASN A 257 0.90 -16.54 3.39
N ALA A 258 0.43 -17.70 2.92
CA ALA A 258 1.23 -18.93 2.86
C ALA A 258 2.41 -18.77 1.91
N LEU A 259 2.24 -18.15 0.75
CA LEU A 259 3.33 -17.85 -0.19
C LEU A 259 4.36 -16.90 0.43
N LEU A 260 3.92 -15.82 1.08
CA LEU A 260 4.81 -14.94 1.82
C LEU A 260 5.58 -15.73 2.89
N LYS A 261 4.91 -16.49 3.75
CA LYS A 261 5.53 -17.29 4.81
C LYS A 261 6.61 -18.25 4.31
N ASN A 262 6.44 -18.78 3.09
CA ASN A 262 7.36 -19.75 2.49
C ASN A 262 8.42 -19.11 1.57
N SER A 263 8.50 -17.79 1.44
CA SER A 263 9.45 -17.08 0.59
C SER A 263 10.74 -16.70 1.33
N ASN A 264 11.83 -16.49 0.58
CA ASN A 264 13.12 -16.05 1.11
C ASN A 264 13.36 -14.54 0.87
N ILE A 265 12.87 -14.01 -0.27
CA ILE A 265 13.14 -12.64 -0.74
C ILE A 265 11.86 -12.05 -1.31
N PHE A 266 11.53 -10.83 -0.90
CA PHE A 266 10.53 -10.01 -1.56
C PHE A 266 11.22 -9.08 -2.56
N LEU A 267 10.85 -9.16 -3.84
CA LEU A 267 11.51 -8.43 -4.92
C LEU A 267 10.53 -7.46 -5.59
N MET A 268 10.69 -6.18 -5.34
CA MET A 268 9.89 -5.14 -6.00
C MET A 268 10.72 -3.85 -6.11
N PRO A 269 11.66 -3.76 -7.06
CA PRO A 269 12.52 -2.59 -7.24
C PRO A 269 11.73 -1.45 -7.88
N ALA A 270 10.81 -0.86 -7.12
CA ALA A 270 9.93 0.19 -7.60
C ALA A 270 10.71 1.42 -8.06
N ARG A 271 10.20 2.10 -9.10
CA ARG A 271 10.76 3.29 -9.71
C ARG A 271 9.68 4.35 -9.98
N ILE A 272 10.07 5.54 -10.36
CA ILE A 272 9.14 6.59 -10.75
C ILE A 272 8.81 6.44 -12.24
N GLU A 273 7.52 6.44 -12.59
CA GLU A 273 7.05 6.42 -13.98
C GLU A 273 6.11 7.61 -14.21
N GLY A 274 6.61 8.67 -14.82
CA GLY A 274 5.89 9.93 -14.98
C GLY A 274 5.50 10.54 -13.63
N THR A 275 4.20 10.67 -13.36
CA THR A 275 3.69 11.11 -12.05
C THR A 275 3.46 9.97 -11.07
N SER A 276 3.61 8.72 -11.51
CA SER A 276 3.35 7.54 -10.69
C SER A 276 4.57 7.19 -9.86
N VAL A 277 4.41 7.15 -8.55
CA VAL A 277 5.46 6.88 -7.57
C VAL A 277 4.97 5.90 -6.52
N GLU A 278 5.88 5.10 -5.95
CA GLU A 278 5.58 4.32 -4.76
C GLU A 278 5.62 5.22 -3.53
N GLY A 279 4.45 5.46 -2.92
CA GLY A 279 4.35 6.36 -1.78
C GLY A 279 4.93 5.80 -0.48
N PHE A 280 4.86 4.47 -0.30
CA PHE A 280 5.38 3.77 0.88
C PHE A 280 5.72 2.31 0.55
N GLY A 281 4.77 1.57 -0.03
CA GLY A 281 4.90 0.15 -0.35
C GLY A 281 4.50 -0.76 0.81
N ILE A 282 3.20 -0.81 1.11
CA ILE A 282 2.63 -1.66 2.18
C ILE A 282 3.11 -3.10 2.05
N SER A 283 3.23 -3.62 0.82
CA SER A 283 3.67 -5.00 0.57
C SER A 283 5.10 -5.31 1.05
N TYR A 284 5.99 -4.32 1.13
CA TYR A 284 7.31 -4.53 1.77
C TYR A 284 7.17 -4.84 3.26
N ILE A 285 6.29 -4.12 3.96
CA ILE A 285 6.07 -4.35 5.39
C ILE A 285 5.24 -5.62 5.62
N GLU A 286 4.30 -5.95 4.74
CA GLU A 286 3.62 -7.26 4.77
C GLU A 286 4.65 -8.39 4.68
N ALA A 287 5.57 -8.35 3.71
CA ALA A 287 6.65 -9.33 3.58
C ALA A 287 7.56 -9.34 4.82
N ALA A 288 7.98 -8.16 5.29
CA ALA A 288 8.80 -8.02 6.50
C ALA A 288 8.16 -8.67 7.73
N SER A 289 6.83 -8.59 7.88
CA SER A 289 6.11 -9.20 9.00
C SER A 289 6.25 -10.73 9.05
N TYR A 290 6.44 -11.37 7.89
CA TYR A 290 6.75 -12.80 7.78
C TYR A 290 8.25 -13.10 7.89
N GLY A 291 9.09 -12.09 8.11
CA GLY A 291 10.54 -12.27 8.21
C GLY A 291 11.23 -12.35 6.84
N ILE A 292 10.66 -11.75 5.82
CA ILE A 292 11.21 -11.75 4.47
C ILE A 292 11.83 -10.37 4.19
N PRO A 293 13.14 -10.30 3.93
CA PRO A 293 13.78 -9.06 3.54
C PRO A 293 13.39 -8.67 2.12
N SER A 294 13.36 -7.38 1.84
CA SER A 294 12.98 -6.84 0.54
C SER A 294 14.18 -6.32 -0.25
N ILE A 295 14.16 -6.53 -1.57
CA ILE A 295 14.92 -5.73 -2.52
C ILE A 295 13.94 -4.71 -3.10
N ALA A 296 14.13 -3.44 -2.76
CA ALA A 296 13.23 -2.35 -3.07
C ALA A 296 13.93 -1.25 -3.87
N GLY A 297 13.19 -0.48 -4.64
CA GLY A 297 13.75 0.67 -5.34
C GLY A 297 14.08 1.81 -4.37
N LYS A 298 15.15 2.55 -4.65
CA LYS A 298 15.55 3.71 -3.83
C LYS A 298 14.69 4.95 -4.07
N ASP A 299 13.91 4.97 -5.15
CA ASP A 299 13.04 6.08 -5.49
C ASP A 299 11.68 5.96 -4.78
N GLY A 300 11.15 7.10 -4.35
CA GLY A 300 9.87 7.15 -3.64
C GLY A 300 9.96 6.81 -2.15
N GLY A 301 8.85 6.35 -1.58
CA GLY A 301 8.70 6.11 -0.14
C GLY A 301 9.16 4.73 0.34
N ALA A 302 9.80 3.92 -0.51
CA ALA A 302 10.25 2.58 -0.11
C ALA A 302 11.30 2.61 1.02
N ALA A 303 12.09 3.67 1.13
CA ALA A 303 13.09 3.84 2.20
C ALA A 303 12.47 3.94 3.61
N ASP A 304 11.20 4.31 3.73
CA ASP A 304 10.47 4.27 5.00
C ASP A 304 10.07 2.83 5.39
N ALA A 305 9.87 1.97 4.39
CA ALA A 305 9.47 0.58 4.57
C ALA A 305 10.64 -0.40 4.61
N VAL A 306 11.79 -0.05 4.00
CA VAL A 306 12.97 -0.91 3.90
C VAL A 306 14.22 -0.15 4.34
N GLN A 307 14.83 -0.58 5.43
CA GLN A 307 16.11 -0.04 5.90
C GLN A 307 17.27 -0.74 5.19
N HIS A 308 18.00 0.00 4.34
CA HIS A 308 19.12 -0.54 3.57
C HIS A 308 20.17 -1.22 4.45
N ASN A 309 20.57 -2.44 4.07
CA ASN A 309 21.49 -3.30 4.80
C ASN A 309 21.04 -3.75 6.22
N LYS A 310 19.80 -3.45 6.62
CA LYS A 310 19.24 -3.88 7.91
C LYS A 310 18.04 -4.78 7.77
N THR A 311 17.05 -4.35 6.96
CA THR A 311 15.81 -5.11 6.75
C THR A 311 15.62 -5.53 5.30
N GLY A 312 16.56 -5.16 4.44
CA GLY A 312 16.59 -5.42 3.01
C GLY A 312 17.62 -4.57 2.30
N LEU A 313 17.52 -4.49 1.00
CA LEU A 313 18.41 -3.70 0.15
C LEU A 313 17.60 -2.69 -0.68
N LEU A 314 18.12 -1.47 -0.82
CA LEU A 314 17.61 -0.46 -1.74
C LEU A 314 18.51 -0.41 -2.96
N CYS A 315 17.94 -0.43 -4.15
CA CYS A 315 18.64 -0.41 -5.44
C CYS A 315 17.99 0.56 -6.42
N ASN A 316 18.68 0.85 -7.51
CA ASN A 316 18.12 1.60 -8.62
C ASN A 316 17.12 0.71 -9.40
N GLY A 317 15.84 1.04 -9.36
CA GLY A 317 14.80 0.29 -10.06
C GLY A 317 14.85 0.39 -11.59
N TYR A 318 15.70 1.27 -12.14
CA TYR A 318 15.96 1.40 -13.59
C TYR A 318 17.22 0.63 -14.04
N ASP A 319 17.92 -0.05 -13.12
CA ASP A 319 19.16 -0.75 -13.43
C ASP A 319 19.09 -2.22 -13.01
N HIS A 320 18.87 -3.09 -14.01
CA HIS A 320 18.81 -4.55 -13.76
C HIS A 320 20.15 -5.11 -13.25
N SER A 321 21.28 -4.46 -13.48
CA SER A 321 22.58 -4.89 -12.96
C SER A 321 22.67 -4.64 -11.46
N GLU A 322 22.21 -3.47 -10.97
CA GLU A 322 22.16 -3.18 -9.53
C GLU A 322 21.14 -4.08 -8.81
N ILE A 323 20.03 -4.44 -9.49
CA ILE A 323 19.06 -5.43 -8.97
C ILE A 323 19.71 -6.82 -8.90
N TYR A 324 20.45 -7.24 -9.93
CA TYR A 324 21.21 -8.50 -9.94
C TYR A 324 22.21 -8.56 -8.80
N ASP A 325 23.02 -7.49 -8.60
CA ASP A 325 24.01 -7.44 -7.54
C ASP A 325 23.34 -7.51 -6.15
N SER A 326 22.18 -6.88 -5.99
CA SER A 326 21.38 -6.96 -4.78
C SER A 326 20.87 -8.37 -4.53
N LEU A 327 20.35 -9.05 -5.56
CA LEU A 327 19.93 -10.45 -5.48
C LEU A 327 21.09 -11.36 -5.11
N LYS A 328 22.22 -11.25 -5.81
CA LYS A 328 23.44 -12.03 -5.54
C LYS A 328 23.92 -11.83 -4.09
N ASN A 329 23.99 -10.58 -3.63
CA ASN A 329 24.41 -10.23 -2.27
C ASN A 329 23.51 -10.86 -1.21
N ILE A 330 22.18 -10.81 -1.39
CA ILE A 330 21.23 -11.30 -0.39
C ILE A 330 21.13 -12.83 -0.37
N ILE A 331 21.34 -13.48 -1.53
CA ILE A 331 21.37 -14.96 -1.66
C ILE A 331 22.65 -15.51 -1.09
N GLN A 332 23.79 -14.87 -1.41
CA GLN A 332 25.11 -15.30 -0.99
C GLN A 332 25.19 -15.38 0.54
N ASN A 333 25.72 -16.48 1.07
CA ASN A 333 25.79 -16.76 2.51
C ASN A 333 24.44 -16.74 3.24
N LYS A 334 23.32 -16.89 2.52
CA LYS A 334 21.94 -16.84 3.08
C LYS A 334 21.67 -15.59 3.91
N LYS A 335 22.23 -14.45 3.47
CA LYS A 335 22.07 -13.16 4.18
C LYS A 335 20.62 -12.75 4.38
N TYR A 336 19.70 -13.28 3.55
CA TYR A 336 18.26 -13.10 3.72
C TYR A 336 17.73 -13.58 5.09
N LEU A 337 18.40 -14.52 5.78
CA LEU A 337 17.99 -14.99 7.11
C LEU A 337 18.19 -13.90 8.18
N GLU A 338 19.36 -13.24 8.18
CA GLU A 338 19.67 -12.15 9.10
C GLU A 338 18.79 -10.93 8.85
N LEU A 339 18.76 -10.47 7.58
CA LEU A 339 17.96 -9.32 7.19
C LEU A 339 16.46 -9.58 7.44
N GLY A 340 15.98 -10.80 7.23
CA GLY A 340 14.60 -11.19 7.49
C GLY A 340 14.24 -11.15 8.97
N LYS A 341 15.14 -11.59 9.86
CA LYS A 341 14.95 -11.44 11.31
C LYS A 341 14.77 -9.98 11.71
N ASN A 342 15.64 -9.11 11.21
CA ASN A 342 15.57 -7.67 11.46
C ASN A 342 14.31 -7.04 10.85
N ALA A 343 13.90 -7.47 9.64
CA ALA A 343 12.69 -7.02 8.97
C ALA A 343 11.44 -7.35 9.81
N LYS A 344 11.38 -8.56 10.37
CA LYS A 344 10.26 -8.98 11.22
C LYS A 344 10.11 -8.11 12.47
N GLU A 345 11.21 -7.79 13.13
CA GLU A 345 11.19 -6.88 14.30
C GLU A 345 10.79 -5.46 13.88
N PHE A 346 11.30 -4.99 12.76
CA PHE A 346 10.98 -3.67 12.25
C PHE A 346 9.50 -3.54 11.87
N ALA A 347 8.90 -4.58 11.27
CA ALA A 347 7.49 -4.59 10.86
C ALA A 347 6.50 -4.38 12.01
N LYS A 348 6.87 -4.75 13.25
CA LYS A 348 6.01 -4.56 14.43
C LYS A 348 5.60 -3.11 14.67
N LYS A 349 6.43 -2.14 14.24
CA LYS A 349 6.15 -0.70 14.35
C LYS A 349 4.97 -0.26 13.47
N PHE A 350 4.60 -1.08 12.50
CA PHE A 350 3.54 -0.81 11.52
C PHE A 350 2.28 -1.65 11.79
N TYR A 351 2.23 -2.44 12.86
CA TYR A 351 1.00 -3.11 13.22
C TYR A 351 -0.08 -2.10 13.63
N TRP A 352 -1.32 -2.39 13.27
CA TRP A 352 -2.44 -1.48 13.53
C TRP A 352 -2.49 -0.99 14.98
N LYS A 353 -2.17 -1.85 15.95
CA LYS A 353 -2.12 -1.47 17.37
C LYS A 353 -1.16 -0.32 17.67
N GLU A 354 -0.07 -0.17 16.89
CA GLU A 354 0.88 0.94 17.04
C GLU A 354 0.49 2.15 16.18
N ILE A 355 -0.01 1.88 14.97
CA ILE A 355 -0.42 2.95 14.05
C ILE A 355 -1.64 3.70 14.57
N ILE A 356 -2.61 3.00 15.17
CA ILE A 356 -3.83 3.64 15.66
C ILE A 356 -3.55 4.61 16.82
N LYS A 357 -2.53 4.33 17.66
CA LYS A 357 -2.08 5.26 18.72
C LYS A 357 -1.61 6.59 18.13
N LYS A 358 -0.92 6.57 16.98
CA LYS A 358 -0.47 7.79 16.29
C LYS A 358 -1.66 8.61 15.79
N TYR A 359 -2.70 7.96 15.25
CA TYR A 359 -3.94 8.63 14.87
C TYR A 359 -4.66 9.24 16.08
N SER A 360 -4.83 8.47 17.16
CA SER A 360 -5.48 8.96 18.38
C SER A 360 -4.75 10.14 18.98
N ASN A 361 -3.44 10.10 19.07
CA ASN A 361 -2.62 11.21 19.57
C ASN A 361 -2.75 12.46 18.68
N LEU A 362 -2.66 12.31 17.35
CA LEU A 362 -2.76 13.43 16.41
C LEU A 362 -4.14 14.09 16.47
N LEU A 363 -5.19 13.29 16.58
CA LEU A 363 -6.57 13.76 16.58
C LEU A 363 -7.06 14.19 17.98
N SER A 364 -6.26 14.02 19.02
CA SER A 364 -6.61 14.26 20.43
C SER A 364 -7.89 13.50 20.85
N LEU A 365 -7.93 12.21 20.51
CA LEU A 365 -9.06 11.31 20.71
C LEU A 365 -8.88 10.42 21.95
#